data_a04ffc7c07cf1111f98604fef88f315c
#
_entry.id   a04ffc7c07cf1111f98604fef88f315c
#
_cell.length_a   1.000
_cell.length_b   1.000
_cell.length_c   1.000
_cell.angle_alpha   90.00
_cell.angle_beta   90.00
_cell.angle_gamma   90.00
#
_symmetry.space_group_name_H-M   'P 1'
#
loop_
_entity.id
_entity.type
_entity.pdbx_description
1 polymer ?
#
loop_
_entity_poly.entity_id
_entity_poly.type
_entity_poly.pdbx_seq_one_letter_code
_entity_poly.pdbx_strand_id
1 'polypeptide(L)'
;MNKSFHRLIRPEVLEFRPYSPGLGIDEIKVRFGLSNVIKMASNENPLGVSPVVQEVIKNNASLAFRYPSAGNPWLCMAIGDYLGIDHQRIVCGNGSDEIIDLLIRITAVPGKDNIVAFKPCFSIYQLQARLCGIEFRQCLLGSDFSFDLGALFDQVDERTRIVFLTNPDNPSGFAVPSSEIENFFARLPESTILVIDEAYIDFASPLEKFSSLEPALNSERMVLLRTFSKMFGLAGLRLGYGILPLYLADYLMRVRLPFSVNILGEKAGIAALEDEIFRKTTLDLIIKGRDYIARELEAMGCRVYPSQANFIMFRPPGEAWLLFERLLALGIIIRPLKSYGLPDFLRVSIGTQKENKAFVSALKQILK
;
A
#
# COMPACT_ATOMS: atom_id res chain seq x y z
N MET A 1 26.51 -23.96 -0.62
CA MET A 1 25.16 -24.53 -0.41
C MET A 1 25.02 -25.82 -1.20
N ASN A 2 24.56 -26.88 -0.57
CA ASN A 2 24.48 -28.23 -1.15
C ASN A 2 23.37 -28.27 -2.22
N LYS A 3 23.73 -28.36 -3.53
CA LYS A 3 22.79 -28.37 -4.67
C LYS A 3 21.74 -29.49 -4.62
N SER A 4 21.93 -30.50 -3.76
CA SER A 4 21.03 -31.65 -3.62
C SER A 4 19.64 -31.28 -3.07
N PHE A 5 19.55 -30.27 -2.18
CA PHE A 5 18.28 -29.91 -1.54
C PHE A 5 17.39 -28.96 -2.38
N HIS A 6 17.93 -28.33 -3.43
CA HIS A 6 17.13 -27.49 -4.33
C HIS A 6 15.99 -28.25 -5.02
N ARG A 7 16.12 -29.58 -5.17
CA ARG A 7 15.08 -30.44 -5.75
C ARG A 7 13.81 -30.55 -4.90
N LEU A 8 13.89 -30.17 -3.63
CA LEU A 8 12.74 -30.21 -2.70
C LEU A 8 11.92 -28.92 -2.78
N ILE A 9 12.44 -27.88 -3.43
CA ILE A 9 11.80 -26.58 -3.53
C ILE A 9 11.18 -26.46 -4.92
N ARG A 10 9.97 -25.92 -4.97
CA ARG A 10 9.28 -25.63 -6.21
C ARG A 10 10.12 -24.71 -7.12
N PRO A 11 10.20 -24.98 -8.45
CA PRO A 11 11.02 -24.18 -9.35
C PRO A 11 10.70 -22.68 -9.31
N GLU A 12 9.41 -22.31 -9.18
CA GLU A 12 8.95 -20.93 -9.14
C GLU A 12 9.54 -20.16 -7.94
N VAL A 13 9.84 -20.87 -6.83
CA VAL A 13 10.36 -20.27 -5.58
C VAL A 13 11.87 -20.05 -5.65
N LEU A 14 12.59 -20.85 -6.45
CA LEU A 14 14.06 -20.78 -6.55
C LEU A 14 14.56 -19.43 -7.09
N GLU A 15 13.74 -18.73 -7.88
CA GLU A 15 14.06 -17.43 -8.45
C GLU A 15 13.70 -16.25 -7.53
N PHE A 16 12.95 -16.49 -6.46
CA PHE A 16 12.55 -15.43 -5.56
C PHE A 16 13.72 -14.88 -4.78
N ARG A 17 13.77 -13.56 -4.73
CA ARG A 17 14.67 -12.84 -3.82
C ARG A 17 13.85 -12.35 -2.63
N PRO A 18 14.42 -12.38 -1.41
CA PRO A 18 13.75 -11.79 -0.26
C PRO A 18 13.37 -10.34 -0.55
N TYR A 19 12.20 -9.94 -0.04
CA TYR A 19 11.81 -8.53 -0.08
C TYR A 19 12.93 -7.68 0.57
N SER A 20 13.37 -6.64 -0.14
CA SER A 20 14.34 -5.69 0.40
C SER A 20 13.59 -4.58 1.14
N PRO A 21 13.47 -4.65 2.47
CA PRO A 21 12.85 -3.58 3.24
C PRO A 21 13.66 -2.28 3.09
N GLY A 22 13.03 -1.17 3.42
CA GLY A 22 13.79 0.08 3.62
C GLY A 22 14.77 -0.08 4.77
N LEU A 23 15.87 0.70 4.74
CA LEU A 23 16.88 0.69 5.80
C LEU A 23 16.26 1.02 7.17
N GLY A 24 16.73 0.32 8.20
CA GLY A 24 16.32 0.53 9.58
C GLY A 24 16.97 1.77 10.21
N ILE A 25 16.27 2.42 11.13
CA ILE A 25 16.81 3.60 11.86
C ILE A 25 18.09 3.23 12.59
N ASP A 26 18.09 2.12 13.33
CA ASP A 26 19.24 1.70 14.14
C ASP A 26 20.44 1.29 13.28
N GLU A 27 20.20 0.66 12.13
CA GLU A 27 21.24 0.36 11.15
C GLU A 27 21.98 1.63 10.70
N ILE A 28 21.24 2.69 10.38
CA ILE A 28 21.80 3.96 9.92
C ILE A 28 22.51 4.71 11.06
N LYS A 29 21.97 4.68 12.28
CA LYS A 29 22.65 5.23 13.46
C LYS A 29 24.02 4.61 13.65
N VAL A 30 24.09 3.27 13.62
CA VAL A 30 25.36 2.54 13.78
C VAL A 30 26.33 2.82 12.63
N ARG A 31 25.83 2.74 11.38
CA ARG A 31 26.66 2.90 10.18
C ARG A 31 27.36 4.28 10.08
N PHE A 32 26.68 5.34 10.49
CA PHE A 32 27.15 6.72 10.35
C PHE A 32 27.46 7.41 11.68
N GLY A 33 27.35 6.73 12.81
CA GLY A 33 27.62 7.29 14.14
C GLY A 33 26.64 8.40 14.55
N LEU A 34 25.37 8.32 14.11
CA LEU A 34 24.36 9.37 14.29
C LEU A 34 23.52 9.14 15.54
N SER A 35 23.25 10.22 16.29
CA SER A 35 22.32 10.18 17.42
C SER A 35 20.85 10.22 16.98
N ASN A 36 20.56 10.97 15.91
CA ASN A 36 19.19 11.17 15.37
C ASN A 36 19.11 10.77 13.91
N VAL A 37 18.07 10.03 13.56
CA VAL A 37 17.76 9.63 12.20
C VAL A 37 16.27 9.86 11.92
N ILE A 38 15.98 10.49 10.79
CA ILE A 38 14.63 10.75 10.29
C ILE A 38 14.32 9.73 9.18
N LYS A 39 13.24 8.95 9.35
CA LYS A 39 12.83 7.95 8.37
C LYS A 39 11.58 8.40 7.61
N MET A 40 11.75 8.75 6.35
CA MET A 40 10.71 9.18 5.41
C MET A 40 10.65 8.23 4.19
N ALA A 41 10.68 6.91 4.43
CA ALA A 41 10.88 5.90 3.38
C ALA A 41 9.73 4.92 3.20
N SER A 42 8.92 4.66 4.24
CA SER A 42 7.96 3.55 4.28
C SER A 42 6.50 3.99 4.27
N ASN A 43 6.23 5.25 4.00
CA ASN A 43 4.87 5.81 3.96
C ASN A 43 4.10 5.56 5.28
N GLU A 44 4.82 5.57 6.39
CA GLU A 44 4.26 5.48 7.74
C GLU A 44 3.59 6.82 8.13
N ASN A 45 2.67 6.79 9.10
CA ASN A 45 2.06 8.02 9.60
C ASN A 45 3.07 8.80 10.45
N PRO A 46 3.39 10.07 10.13
CA PRO A 46 4.40 10.84 10.87
C PRO A 46 3.96 11.24 12.29
N LEU A 47 2.66 11.19 12.59
CA LEU A 47 2.14 11.43 13.95
C LEU A 47 2.22 10.16 14.82
N GLY A 48 2.63 9.01 14.24
CA GLY A 48 2.66 7.73 14.93
C GLY A 48 1.26 7.15 15.15
N VAL A 49 1.02 6.65 16.35
CA VAL A 49 -0.26 6.04 16.77
C VAL A 49 -1.05 7.05 17.60
N SER A 50 -2.36 7.15 17.35
CA SER A 50 -3.27 7.98 18.14
C SER A 50 -3.13 7.71 19.65
N PRO A 51 -3.15 8.75 20.51
CA PRO A 51 -3.15 8.58 21.97
C PRO A 51 -4.30 7.69 22.47
N VAL A 52 -5.48 7.79 21.88
CA VAL A 52 -6.63 6.92 22.20
C VAL A 52 -6.30 5.46 21.93
N VAL A 53 -5.71 5.17 20.76
CA VAL A 53 -5.31 3.82 20.39
C VAL A 53 -4.18 3.29 21.28
N GLN A 54 -3.19 4.14 21.65
CA GLN A 54 -2.13 3.76 22.58
C GLN A 54 -2.69 3.30 23.92
N GLU A 55 -3.67 4.04 24.46
CA GLU A 55 -4.31 3.69 25.72
C GLU A 55 -5.12 2.39 25.61
N VAL A 56 -5.82 2.18 24.50
CA VAL A 56 -6.54 0.91 24.23
C VAL A 56 -5.57 -0.27 24.17
N ILE A 57 -4.44 -0.14 23.48
CA ILE A 57 -3.42 -1.21 23.43
C ILE A 57 -2.87 -1.50 24.81
N LYS A 58 -2.52 -0.47 25.58
CA LYS A 58 -1.99 -0.61 26.94
C LYS A 58 -2.98 -1.33 27.86
N ASN A 59 -4.24 -0.93 27.84
CA ASN A 59 -5.28 -1.49 28.70
C ASN A 59 -5.68 -2.92 28.30
N ASN A 60 -5.41 -3.32 27.05
CA ASN A 60 -5.73 -4.66 26.55
C ASN A 60 -4.48 -5.55 26.36
N ALA A 61 -3.27 -5.09 26.73
CA ALA A 61 -2.03 -5.86 26.57
C ALA A 61 -2.09 -7.24 27.23
N SER A 62 -2.80 -7.34 28.36
CA SER A 62 -3.01 -8.61 29.08
C SER A 62 -3.83 -9.63 28.29
N LEU A 63 -4.53 -9.24 27.23
CA LEU A 63 -5.28 -10.15 26.36
C LEU A 63 -4.40 -10.87 25.33
N ALA A 64 -3.12 -10.52 25.22
CA ALA A 64 -2.21 -11.10 24.22
C ALA A 64 -2.10 -12.63 24.25
N PHE A 65 -2.46 -13.29 25.37
CA PHE A 65 -2.51 -14.75 25.49
C PHE A 65 -3.78 -15.39 24.89
N ARG A 66 -4.75 -14.60 24.46
CA ARG A 66 -6.03 -15.09 23.92
C ARG A 66 -6.05 -15.02 22.39
N TYR A 67 -6.74 -15.98 21.78
CA TYR A 67 -7.16 -15.84 20.40
C TYR A 67 -8.26 -14.76 20.25
N PRO A 68 -8.26 -14.01 19.15
CA PRO A 68 -9.39 -13.12 18.83
C PRO A 68 -10.63 -13.92 18.46
N SER A 69 -11.77 -13.27 18.29
CA SER A 69 -12.96 -13.88 17.69
C SER A 69 -12.67 -14.25 16.22
N ALA A 70 -13.08 -15.46 15.80
CA ALA A 70 -12.93 -15.89 14.43
C ALA A 70 -13.64 -14.91 13.47
N GLY A 71 -12.96 -14.50 12.41
CA GLY A 71 -13.49 -13.54 11.44
C GLY A 71 -13.48 -12.07 11.88
N ASN A 72 -13.14 -11.77 13.14
CA ASN A 72 -13.09 -10.40 13.69
C ASN A 72 -14.42 -9.63 13.54
N PRO A 73 -15.58 -10.20 13.95
CA PRO A 73 -16.91 -9.63 13.67
C PRO A 73 -17.07 -8.19 14.21
N TRP A 74 -16.53 -7.90 15.39
CA TRP A 74 -16.61 -6.57 15.99
C TRP A 74 -15.89 -5.51 15.18
N LEU A 75 -14.72 -5.87 14.62
CA LEU A 75 -13.98 -4.98 13.73
C LEU A 75 -14.70 -4.81 12.39
N CYS A 76 -15.26 -5.88 11.81
CA CYS A 76 -16.05 -5.79 10.59
C CYS A 76 -17.28 -4.89 10.79
N MET A 77 -18.00 -5.01 11.92
CA MET A 77 -19.11 -4.11 12.27
C MET A 77 -18.63 -2.66 12.37
N ALA A 78 -17.54 -2.39 13.12
CA ALA A 78 -17.02 -1.04 13.27
C ALA A 78 -16.58 -0.42 11.91
N ILE A 79 -15.99 -1.20 11.02
CA ILE A 79 -15.64 -0.74 9.66
C ILE A 79 -16.92 -0.48 8.84
N GLY A 80 -17.93 -1.36 8.97
CA GLY A 80 -19.24 -1.20 8.31
C GLY A 80 -19.93 0.09 8.73
N ASP A 81 -19.99 0.36 10.03
CA ASP A 81 -20.54 1.60 10.59
C ASP A 81 -19.75 2.84 10.12
N TYR A 82 -18.41 2.76 10.13
CA TYR A 82 -17.54 3.85 9.67
C TYR A 82 -17.74 4.19 8.19
N LEU A 83 -17.99 3.20 7.34
CA LEU A 83 -18.16 3.38 5.89
C LEU A 83 -19.63 3.51 5.48
N GLY A 84 -20.58 3.25 6.37
CA GLY A 84 -22.01 3.20 6.07
C GLY A 84 -22.41 2.04 5.16
N ILE A 85 -21.76 0.87 5.32
CA ILE A 85 -21.99 -0.32 4.46
C ILE A 85 -22.28 -1.58 5.26
N ASP A 86 -22.84 -2.60 4.61
CA ASP A 86 -23.02 -3.91 5.22
C ASP A 86 -21.68 -4.55 5.61
N HIS A 87 -21.52 -4.82 6.91
CA HIS A 87 -20.32 -5.43 7.47
C HIS A 87 -20.05 -6.86 6.94
N GLN A 88 -21.04 -7.55 6.38
CA GLN A 88 -20.86 -8.87 5.75
C GLN A 88 -20.03 -8.80 4.46
N ARG A 89 -19.88 -7.61 3.87
CA ARG A 89 -18.98 -7.35 2.73
C ARG A 89 -17.53 -7.19 3.15
N ILE A 90 -17.23 -7.15 4.46
CA ILE A 90 -15.91 -6.82 4.98
C ILE A 90 -15.18 -8.09 5.42
N VAL A 91 -13.98 -8.27 4.89
CA VAL A 91 -13.06 -9.31 5.33
C VAL A 91 -11.79 -8.65 5.85
N CYS A 92 -11.52 -8.80 7.16
CA CYS A 92 -10.28 -8.33 7.76
C CYS A 92 -9.14 -9.32 7.51
N GLY A 93 -7.91 -8.82 7.36
CA GLY A 93 -6.71 -9.61 7.12
C GLY A 93 -5.50 -9.07 7.86
N ASN A 94 -4.46 -9.90 7.94
CA ASN A 94 -3.14 -9.54 8.47
C ASN A 94 -2.40 -8.62 7.47
N GLY A 95 -2.88 -7.38 7.35
CA GLY A 95 -2.68 -6.47 6.24
C GLY A 95 -3.58 -6.81 5.05
N SER A 96 -3.69 -5.88 4.09
CA SER A 96 -4.34 -6.17 2.80
C SER A 96 -3.61 -7.26 2.00
N ASP A 97 -2.34 -7.51 2.33
CA ASP A 97 -1.50 -8.56 1.72
C ASP A 97 -2.15 -9.96 1.83
N GLU A 98 -2.76 -10.28 2.98
CA GLU A 98 -3.48 -11.55 3.16
C GLU A 98 -4.70 -11.64 2.24
N ILE A 99 -5.43 -10.56 2.06
CA ILE A 99 -6.59 -10.53 1.16
C ILE A 99 -6.15 -10.74 -0.30
N ILE A 100 -5.04 -10.12 -0.72
CA ILE A 100 -4.46 -10.30 -2.05
C ILE A 100 -4.11 -11.77 -2.28
N ASP A 101 -3.40 -12.41 -1.33
CA ASP A 101 -3.01 -13.82 -1.42
C ASP A 101 -4.24 -14.73 -1.53
N LEU A 102 -5.23 -14.53 -0.66
CA LEU A 102 -6.45 -15.32 -0.67
C LEU A 102 -7.26 -15.16 -1.96
N LEU A 103 -7.42 -13.92 -2.45
CA LEU A 103 -8.12 -13.67 -3.72
C LEU A 103 -7.47 -14.45 -4.87
N ILE A 104 -6.15 -14.37 -5.02
CA ILE A 104 -5.43 -15.10 -6.07
C ILE A 104 -5.66 -16.60 -5.95
N ARG A 105 -5.56 -17.15 -4.73
CA ARG A 105 -5.70 -18.60 -4.48
C ARG A 105 -7.08 -19.16 -4.79
N ILE A 106 -8.14 -18.37 -4.57
CA ILE A 106 -9.51 -18.88 -4.77
C ILE A 106 -10.08 -18.58 -6.14
N THR A 107 -9.48 -17.67 -6.91
CA THR A 107 -10.04 -17.24 -8.20
C THR A 107 -9.25 -17.69 -9.41
N ALA A 108 -7.93 -17.91 -9.28
CA ALA A 108 -7.06 -18.20 -10.42
C ALA A 108 -6.51 -19.64 -10.37
N VAL A 109 -6.58 -20.35 -11.48
CA VAL A 109 -6.11 -21.73 -11.63
C VAL A 109 -4.67 -21.74 -12.18
N PRO A 110 -3.70 -22.38 -11.48
CA PRO A 110 -2.32 -22.47 -11.92
C PRO A 110 -2.16 -23.03 -13.34
N GLY A 111 -1.32 -22.39 -14.14
CA GLY A 111 -1.02 -22.81 -15.52
C GLY A 111 -2.15 -22.57 -16.53
N LYS A 112 -3.31 -22.07 -16.11
CA LYS A 112 -4.44 -21.75 -16.98
C LYS A 112 -4.74 -20.27 -17.06
N ASP A 113 -4.80 -19.62 -15.92
CA ASP A 113 -5.27 -18.25 -15.78
C ASP A 113 -4.10 -17.26 -15.67
N ASN A 114 -4.42 -15.99 -15.86
CA ASN A 114 -3.47 -14.90 -15.69
C ASN A 114 -4.04 -13.77 -14.83
N ILE A 115 -3.13 -12.92 -14.36
CA ILE A 115 -3.40 -11.72 -13.60
C ILE A 115 -2.69 -10.56 -14.29
N VAL A 116 -3.35 -9.39 -14.34
CA VAL A 116 -2.85 -8.20 -15.02
C VAL A 116 -2.67 -7.06 -14.04
N ALA A 117 -1.60 -6.28 -14.17
CA ALA A 117 -1.37 -5.04 -13.44
C ALA A 117 -0.47 -4.07 -14.22
N PHE A 118 -0.39 -2.82 -13.77
CA PHE A 118 0.63 -1.91 -14.28
C PHE A 118 2.04 -2.29 -13.80
N LYS A 119 3.07 -1.72 -14.46
CA LYS A 119 4.47 -1.78 -14.08
C LYS A 119 5.07 -0.37 -14.10
N PRO A 120 5.71 0.08 -13.00
CA PRO A 120 5.82 -0.60 -11.73
C PRO A 120 4.49 -0.68 -10.97
N CYS A 121 4.38 -1.63 -10.03
CA CYS A 121 3.25 -1.75 -9.11
C CYS A 121 3.71 -2.27 -7.75
N PHE A 122 2.79 -2.44 -6.83
CA PHE A 122 3.08 -3.09 -5.56
C PHE A 122 3.54 -4.54 -5.78
N SER A 123 4.76 -4.86 -5.33
CA SER A 123 5.45 -6.11 -5.67
C SER A 123 4.74 -7.38 -5.18
N ILE A 124 3.84 -7.27 -4.21
CA ILE A 124 3.09 -8.41 -3.65
C ILE A 124 2.18 -9.05 -4.69
N TYR A 125 1.59 -8.28 -5.60
CA TYR A 125 0.74 -8.86 -6.67
C TYR A 125 1.51 -9.88 -7.50
N GLN A 126 2.68 -9.47 -8.02
CA GLN A 126 3.53 -10.35 -8.81
C GLN A 126 4.09 -11.51 -8.00
N LEU A 127 4.51 -11.24 -6.75
CA LEU A 127 5.07 -12.26 -5.86
C LEU A 127 4.04 -13.38 -5.61
N GLN A 128 2.82 -13.01 -5.22
CA GLN A 128 1.77 -13.97 -4.90
C GLN A 128 1.26 -14.72 -6.16
N ALA A 129 1.10 -14.01 -7.28
CA ALA A 129 0.73 -14.67 -8.55
C ALA A 129 1.75 -15.75 -8.92
N ARG A 130 3.05 -15.43 -8.91
CA ARG A 130 4.13 -16.37 -9.19
C ARG A 130 4.18 -17.51 -8.17
N LEU A 131 4.02 -17.22 -6.89
CA LEU A 131 3.98 -18.25 -5.85
C LEU A 131 2.83 -19.24 -6.07
N CYS A 132 1.71 -18.77 -6.57
CA CYS A 132 0.57 -19.60 -6.93
C CYS A 132 0.71 -20.27 -8.31
N GLY A 133 1.78 -20.02 -9.09
CA GLY A 133 1.95 -20.57 -10.44
C GLY A 133 1.02 -19.92 -11.48
N ILE A 134 0.61 -18.68 -11.23
CA ILE A 134 -0.28 -17.90 -12.12
C ILE A 134 0.58 -16.99 -13.00
N GLU A 135 0.27 -16.92 -14.29
CA GLU A 135 0.86 -15.98 -15.24
C GLU A 135 0.58 -14.54 -14.78
N PHE A 136 1.64 -13.71 -14.66
CA PHE A 136 1.50 -12.31 -14.29
C PHE A 136 1.89 -11.41 -15.45
N ARG A 137 0.94 -10.70 -16.02
CA ARG A 137 1.11 -9.78 -17.15
C ARG A 137 1.20 -8.34 -16.66
N GLN A 138 2.04 -7.55 -17.30
CA GLN A 138 2.28 -6.18 -16.89
C GLN A 138 2.19 -5.22 -18.08
N CYS A 139 1.42 -4.14 -17.90
CA CYS A 139 1.39 -2.98 -18.78
C CYS A 139 2.27 -1.87 -18.20
N LEU A 140 3.09 -1.20 -19.02
CA LEU A 140 3.87 -0.06 -18.56
C LEU A 140 2.96 1.14 -18.28
N LEU A 141 3.27 1.86 -17.20
CA LEU A 141 2.71 3.20 -16.99
C LEU A 141 3.19 4.17 -18.08
N GLY A 142 2.45 5.23 -18.31
CA GLY A 142 2.87 6.32 -19.18
C GLY A 142 4.21 6.93 -18.74
N SER A 143 4.87 7.69 -19.60
CA SER A 143 6.16 8.32 -19.30
C SER A 143 6.09 9.35 -18.16
N ASP A 144 4.91 9.80 -17.83
CA ASP A 144 4.57 10.66 -16.70
C ASP A 144 3.94 9.90 -15.53
N PHE A 145 3.94 8.57 -15.59
CA PHE A 145 3.31 7.63 -14.66
C PHE A 145 1.79 7.68 -14.64
N SER A 146 1.16 8.25 -15.66
CA SER A 146 -0.29 8.16 -15.83
C SER A 146 -0.73 6.74 -16.22
N PHE A 147 -1.99 6.43 -15.93
CA PHE A 147 -2.60 5.15 -16.26
C PHE A 147 -3.17 5.16 -17.68
N ASP A 148 -2.57 4.43 -18.59
CA ASP A 148 -3.18 4.09 -19.88
C ASP A 148 -4.08 2.86 -19.67
N LEU A 149 -5.34 3.10 -19.32
CA LEU A 149 -6.33 2.04 -19.10
C LEU A 149 -6.66 1.28 -20.39
N GLY A 150 -6.46 1.89 -21.56
CA GLY A 150 -6.58 1.22 -22.85
C GLY A 150 -5.49 0.16 -23.05
N ALA A 151 -4.23 0.58 -22.88
CA ALA A 151 -3.10 -0.33 -22.95
C ALA A 151 -3.13 -1.43 -21.87
N LEU A 152 -3.68 -1.14 -20.69
CA LEU A 152 -3.91 -2.14 -19.65
C LEU A 152 -4.97 -3.17 -20.12
N PHE A 153 -6.04 -2.70 -20.74
CA PHE A 153 -7.08 -3.57 -21.30
C PHE A 153 -6.55 -4.51 -22.38
N ASP A 154 -5.60 -4.08 -23.20
CA ASP A 154 -4.97 -4.90 -24.24
C ASP A 154 -4.18 -6.10 -23.68
N GLN A 155 -3.88 -6.11 -22.36
CA GLN A 155 -3.26 -7.26 -21.68
C GLN A 155 -4.29 -8.26 -21.14
N VAL A 156 -5.58 -7.92 -21.18
CA VAL A 156 -6.68 -8.75 -20.67
C VAL A 156 -7.18 -9.69 -21.74
N ASP A 157 -7.42 -10.95 -21.38
CA ASP A 157 -8.08 -11.96 -22.21
C ASP A 157 -9.09 -12.79 -21.38
N GLU A 158 -9.72 -13.80 -22.01
CA GLU A 158 -10.72 -14.68 -21.38
C GLU A 158 -10.15 -15.49 -20.19
N ARG A 159 -8.82 -15.61 -20.08
CA ARG A 159 -8.12 -16.30 -18.99
C ARG A 159 -7.75 -15.35 -17.86
N THR A 160 -7.99 -14.04 -18.01
CA THR A 160 -7.69 -13.06 -16.97
C THR A 160 -8.71 -13.18 -15.84
N ARG A 161 -8.23 -13.49 -14.63
CA ARG A 161 -9.08 -13.62 -13.43
C ARG A 161 -9.07 -12.40 -12.56
N ILE A 162 -7.94 -11.72 -12.49
CA ILE A 162 -7.80 -10.49 -11.68
C ILE A 162 -7.06 -9.43 -12.49
N VAL A 163 -7.58 -8.22 -12.44
CA VAL A 163 -6.82 -7.00 -12.75
C VAL A 163 -6.59 -6.25 -11.44
N PHE A 164 -5.34 -5.97 -11.09
CA PHE A 164 -4.98 -5.12 -9.96
C PHE A 164 -4.76 -3.68 -10.42
N LEU A 165 -5.40 -2.74 -9.74
CA LEU A 165 -5.24 -1.31 -9.95
C LEU A 165 -5.02 -0.63 -8.59
N THR A 166 -3.84 -0.02 -8.38
CA THR A 166 -3.56 0.72 -7.14
C THR A 166 -3.93 2.18 -7.33
N ASN A 167 -4.92 2.68 -6.59
CA ASN A 167 -5.43 4.04 -6.73
C ASN A 167 -5.64 4.73 -5.37
N PRO A 168 -4.81 5.68 -4.94
CA PRO A 168 -3.59 6.21 -5.59
C PRO A 168 -2.44 5.22 -5.70
N ASP A 169 -1.67 5.34 -6.78
CA ASP A 169 -0.59 4.42 -7.13
C ASP A 169 0.61 4.47 -6.18
N ASN A 170 1.27 3.36 -6.03
CA ASN A 170 2.57 3.24 -5.39
C ASN A 170 3.56 2.54 -6.38
N PRO A 171 4.57 3.26 -6.92
CA PRO A 171 5.29 4.34 -6.22
C PRO A 171 5.01 5.77 -6.68
N SER A 172 4.19 6.03 -7.70
CA SER A 172 4.08 7.36 -8.31
C SER A 172 3.23 8.36 -7.50
N GLY A 173 2.22 7.88 -6.77
CA GLY A 173 1.21 8.72 -6.14
C GLY A 173 0.10 9.17 -7.08
N PHE A 174 0.18 8.83 -8.37
CA PHE A 174 -0.83 9.15 -9.36
C PHE A 174 -2.19 8.55 -9.00
N ALA A 175 -3.27 9.24 -9.34
CA ALA A 175 -4.62 8.71 -9.16
C ALA A 175 -5.52 9.11 -10.33
N VAL A 176 -6.38 8.19 -10.74
CA VAL A 176 -7.43 8.44 -11.72
C VAL A 176 -8.79 8.59 -11.04
N PRO A 177 -9.71 9.39 -11.61
CA PRO A 177 -11.08 9.46 -11.12
C PRO A 177 -11.77 8.10 -11.14
N SER A 178 -12.66 7.86 -10.16
CA SER A 178 -13.45 6.63 -10.08
C SER A 178 -14.25 6.36 -11.35
N SER A 179 -14.77 7.40 -12.00
CA SER A 179 -15.51 7.29 -13.26
C SER A 179 -14.69 6.70 -14.41
N GLU A 180 -13.39 6.95 -14.46
CA GLU A 180 -12.51 6.32 -15.47
C GLU A 180 -12.30 4.84 -15.16
N ILE A 181 -12.21 4.47 -13.88
CA ILE A 181 -12.11 3.08 -13.42
C ILE A 181 -13.41 2.33 -13.75
N GLU A 182 -14.57 2.94 -13.55
CA GLU A 182 -15.87 2.38 -13.91
C GLU A 182 -15.99 2.12 -15.43
N ASN A 183 -15.58 3.08 -16.25
CA ASN A 183 -15.55 2.92 -17.70
C ASN A 183 -14.61 1.79 -18.15
N PHE A 184 -13.47 1.64 -17.50
CA PHE A 184 -12.55 0.52 -17.72
C PHE A 184 -13.18 -0.80 -17.29
N PHE A 185 -13.76 -0.86 -16.11
CA PHE A 185 -14.42 -2.05 -15.55
C PHE A 185 -15.55 -2.59 -16.44
N ALA A 186 -16.35 -1.70 -17.01
CA ALA A 186 -17.47 -2.05 -17.89
C ALA A 186 -17.01 -2.81 -19.16
N ARG A 187 -15.74 -2.70 -19.53
CA ARG A 187 -15.15 -3.40 -20.69
C ARG A 187 -14.55 -4.75 -20.34
N LEU A 188 -14.28 -5.03 -19.05
CA LEU A 188 -13.64 -6.27 -18.62
C LEU A 188 -14.54 -7.49 -18.84
N PRO A 189 -13.97 -8.66 -19.22
CA PRO A 189 -14.71 -9.91 -19.31
C PRO A 189 -15.49 -10.19 -18.01
N GLU A 190 -16.64 -10.85 -18.12
CA GLU A 190 -17.47 -11.20 -16.96
C GLU A 190 -16.75 -12.12 -15.96
N SER A 191 -15.74 -12.88 -16.45
CA SER A 191 -14.90 -13.76 -15.64
C SER A 191 -13.79 -13.04 -14.87
N THR A 192 -13.62 -11.73 -15.06
CA THR A 192 -12.50 -10.94 -14.49
C THR A 192 -12.97 -10.13 -13.29
N ILE A 193 -12.25 -10.24 -12.19
CA ILE A 193 -12.41 -9.40 -10.99
C ILE A 193 -11.47 -8.20 -11.10
N LEU A 194 -12.00 -6.99 -10.87
CA LEU A 194 -11.18 -5.80 -10.69
C LEU A 194 -10.91 -5.59 -9.20
N VAL A 195 -9.65 -5.64 -8.81
CA VAL A 195 -9.21 -5.36 -7.43
C VAL A 195 -8.55 -3.98 -7.41
N ILE A 196 -9.17 -3.04 -6.72
CA ILE A 196 -8.68 -1.68 -6.56
C ILE A 196 -8.03 -1.57 -5.17
N ASP A 197 -6.71 -1.36 -5.15
CA ASP A 197 -5.97 -1.17 -3.90
C ASP A 197 -6.00 0.32 -3.52
N GLU A 198 -6.85 0.64 -2.57
CA GLU A 198 -7.07 1.96 -2.01
C GLU A 198 -6.24 2.21 -0.72
N ALA A 199 -5.04 1.62 -0.61
CA ALA A 199 -4.20 1.78 0.58
C ALA A 199 -3.83 3.24 0.92
N TYR A 200 -3.95 4.15 -0.03
CA TYR A 200 -3.63 5.57 0.12
C TYR A 200 -4.83 6.49 -0.09
N ILE A 201 -6.03 5.95 -0.27
CA ILE A 201 -7.21 6.72 -0.67
C ILE A 201 -7.59 7.81 0.32
N ASP A 202 -7.36 7.60 1.62
CA ASP A 202 -7.65 8.58 2.67
C ASP A 202 -6.90 9.91 2.50
N PHE A 203 -5.84 9.96 1.67
CA PHE A 203 -5.05 11.15 1.38
C PHE A 203 -5.40 11.83 0.07
N ALA A 204 -6.28 11.21 -0.73
CA ALA A 204 -6.75 11.78 -2.00
C ALA A 204 -7.75 12.92 -1.76
N SER A 205 -7.67 13.97 -2.55
CA SER A 205 -8.51 15.15 -2.40
C SER A 205 -9.02 15.66 -3.76
N PRO A 206 -10.34 15.78 -3.92
CA PRO A 206 -11.38 15.33 -3.00
C PRO A 206 -11.53 13.80 -3.02
N LEU A 207 -11.84 13.20 -1.87
CA LEU A 207 -11.94 11.74 -1.69
C LEU A 207 -12.94 11.12 -2.69
N GLU A 208 -14.10 11.75 -2.82
CA GLU A 208 -15.25 11.25 -3.61
C GLU A 208 -14.91 11.13 -5.10
N LYS A 209 -13.94 11.91 -5.58
CA LYS A 209 -13.49 11.85 -6.98
C LYS A 209 -12.71 10.56 -7.28
N PHE A 210 -11.99 10.03 -6.29
CA PHE A 210 -10.99 8.98 -6.50
C PHE A 210 -11.39 7.64 -5.88
N SER A 211 -12.23 7.63 -4.84
CA SER A 211 -12.68 6.40 -4.20
C SER A 211 -13.69 5.65 -5.07
N SER A 212 -13.47 4.37 -5.24
CA SER A 212 -14.37 3.46 -5.95
C SER A 212 -15.35 2.72 -5.01
N LEU A 213 -15.61 3.27 -3.80
CA LEU A 213 -16.46 2.60 -2.82
C LEU A 213 -17.88 2.38 -3.37
N GLU A 214 -18.53 3.42 -3.85
CA GLU A 214 -19.91 3.33 -4.38
C GLU A 214 -20.01 2.38 -5.58
N PRO A 215 -19.15 2.47 -6.63
CA PRO A 215 -19.12 1.48 -7.70
C PRO A 215 -18.92 0.04 -7.24
N ALA A 216 -18.04 -0.18 -6.26
CA ALA A 216 -17.78 -1.53 -5.74
C ALA A 216 -18.99 -2.13 -5.00
N LEU A 217 -19.77 -1.30 -4.29
CA LEU A 217 -21.00 -1.74 -3.61
C LEU A 217 -22.07 -2.18 -4.61
N ASN A 218 -22.09 -1.60 -5.80
CA ASN A 218 -23.04 -1.89 -6.87
C ASN A 218 -22.53 -2.97 -7.86
N SER A 219 -21.41 -3.62 -7.55
CA SER A 219 -20.78 -4.61 -8.44
C SER A 219 -20.61 -5.96 -7.75
N GLU A 220 -20.77 -7.03 -8.55
CA GLU A 220 -20.47 -8.42 -8.13
C GLU A 220 -19.03 -8.84 -8.48
N ARG A 221 -18.22 -7.98 -9.10
CA ARG A 221 -16.86 -8.29 -9.57
C ARG A 221 -15.81 -7.22 -9.22
N MET A 222 -16.16 -6.24 -8.40
CA MET A 222 -15.22 -5.21 -7.96
C MET A 222 -14.91 -5.42 -6.47
N VAL A 223 -13.63 -5.37 -6.13
CA VAL A 223 -13.10 -5.54 -4.77
C VAL A 223 -12.25 -4.34 -4.43
N LEU A 224 -12.44 -3.77 -3.24
CA LEU A 224 -11.55 -2.74 -2.71
C LEU A 224 -10.68 -3.30 -1.60
N LEU A 225 -9.42 -2.87 -1.57
CA LEU A 225 -8.49 -3.15 -0.49
C LEU A 225 -8.17 -1.85 0.25
N ARG A 226 -8.23 -1.88 1.57
CA ARG A 226 -7.85 -0.76 2.45
C ARG A 226 -6.99 -1.22 3.62
N THR A 227 -6.30 -0.30 4.27
CA THR A 227 -5.33 -0.62 5.32
C THR A 227 -5.38 0.37 6.47
N PHE A 228 -5.13 -0.14 7.67
CA PHE A 228 -4.89 0.69 8.85
C PHE A 228 -3.42 1.16 8.97
N SER A 229 -2.56 0.71 8.08
CA SER A 229 -1.11 0.99 8.14
C SER A 229 -0.75 2.45 7.85
N LYS A 230 -1.61 3.21 7.15
CA LYS A 230 -1.28 4.54 6.64
C LYS A 230 -1.97 5.65 7.44
N MET A 231 -3.22 5.97 7.15
CA MET A 231 -3.99 7.02 7.84
C MET A 231 -4.04 6.80 9.35
N PHE A 232 -4.26 5.58 9.78
CA PHE A 232 -4.48 5.23 11.18
C PHE A 232 -3.19 4.96 11.98
N GLY A 233 -2.00 4.94 11.33
CA GLY A 233 -0.72 4.75 11.99
C GLY A 233 -0.47 3.34 12.56
N LEU A 234 -1.19 2.32 12.13
CA LEU A 234 -1.14 0.96 12.69
C LEU A 234 -0.30 -0.02 11.86
N ALA A 235 0.73 0.44 11.15
CA ALA A 235 1.55 -0.40 10.29
C ALA A 235 2.14 -1.62 11.00
N GLY A 236 2.54 -1.48 12.26
CA GLY A 236 3.13 -2.55 13.09
C GLY A 236 2.13 -3.60 13.56
N LEU A 237 0.82 -3.29 13.58
CA LEU A 237 -0.22 -4.22 14.00
C LEU A 237 -0.73 -5.11 12.85
N ARG A 238 -0.27 -4.85 11.61
CA ARG A 238 -0.60 -5.65 10.43
C ARG A 238 -2.11 -5.80 10.20
N LEU A 239 -2.82 -4.70 10.15
CA LEU A 239 -4.26 -4.68 9.97
C LEU A 239 -4.65 -4.07 8.63
N GLY A 240 -5.46 -4.79 7.86
CA GLY A 240 -6.08 -4.35 6.61
C GLY A 240 -7.42 -5.03 6.41
N TYR A 241 -8.15 -4.60 5.40
CA TYR A 241 -9.45 -5.19 5.06
C TYR A 241 -9.75 -5.07 3.56
N GLY A 242 -10.58 -6.00 3.10
CA GLY A 242 -11.22 -5.94 1.79
C GLY A 242 -12.70 -5.64 1.93
N ILE A 243 -13.25 -4.92 0.96
CA ILE A 243 -14.69 -4.73 0.74
C ILE A 243 -15.03 -5.51 -0.52
N LEU A 244 -15.87 -6.53 -0.38
CA LEU A 244 -16.11 -7.53 -1.40
C LEU A 244 -17.62 -7.71 -1.69
N PRO A 245 -17.97 -8.25 -2.85
CA PRO A 245 -19.28 -8.85 -3.06
C PRO A 245 -19.57 -9.94 -2.01
N LEU A 246 -20.79 -10.08 -1.54
CA LEU A 246 -21.16 -10.98 -0.44
C LEU A 246 -20.70 -12.43 -0.67
N TYR A 247 -20.91 -12.95 -1.89
CA TYR A 247 -20.50 -14.32 -2.21
C TYR A 247 -18.99 -14.51 -2.11
N LEU A 248 -18.21 -13.51 -2.55
CA LEU A 248 -16.75 -13.57 -2.54
C LEU A 248 -16.20 -13.44 -1.12
N ALA A 249 -16.81 -12.59 -0.29
CA ALA A 249 -16.50 -12.49 1.12
C ALA A 249 -16.71 -13.83 1.84
N ASP A 250 -17.84 -14.52 1.58
CA ASP A 250 -18.12 -15.84 2.14
C ASP A 250 -17.05 -16.88 1.73
N TYR A 251 -16.66 -16.94 0.44
CA TYR A 251 -15.59 -17.84 0.00
C TYR A 251 -14.23 -17.51 0.63
N LEU A 252 -13.86 -16.25 0.76
CA LEU A 252 -12.63 -15.87 1.44
C LEU A 252 -12.64 -16.32 2.90
N MET A 253 -13.75 -16.14 3.60
CA MET A 253 -13.91 -16.56 5.00
C MET A 253 -13.75 -18.06 5.20
N ARG A 254 -14.12 -18.88 4.20
CA ARG A 254 -13.97 -20.35 4.26
C ARG A 254 -12.51 -20.82 4.18
N VAL A 255 -11.63 -20.05 3.52
CA VAL A 255 -10.22 -20.42 3.26
C VAL A 255 -9.23 -19.60 4.09
N ARG A 256 -9.68 -18.50 4.68
CA ARG A 256 -8.87 -17.65 5.55
C ARG A 256 -8.39 -18.45 6.76
N LEU A 257 -7.12 -18.24 7.14
CA LEU A 257 -6.61 -18.84 8.37
C LEU A 257 -7.40 -18.30 9.59
N PRO A 258 -7.81 -19.18 10.49
CA PRO A 258 -8.48 -18.74 11.71
C PRO A 258 -7.52 -17.83 12.51
N PHE A 259 -8.06 -16.78 13.09
CA PHE A 259 -7.32 -15.88 14.00
C PHE A 259 -6.14 -15.13 13.36
N SER A 260 -6.16 -14.89 12.04
CA SER A 260 -5.05 -14.23 11.33
C SER A 260 -4.82 -12.78 11.79
N VAL A 261 -5.86 -12.04 12.14
CA VAL A 261 -5.76 -10.71 12.75
C VAL A 261 -5.67 -10.85 14.27
N ASN A 262 -4.61 -10.31 14.86
CA ASN A 262 -4.37 -10.40 16.29
C ASN A 262 -5.35 -9.55 17.12
N ILE A 263 -5.59 -9.95 18.38
CA ILE A 263 -6.57 -9.33 19.27
C ILE A 263 -6.27 -7.84 19.55
N LEU A 264 -5.01 -7.45 19.66
CA LEU A 264 -4.64 -6.06 19.89
C LEU A 264 -4.85 -5.22 18.63
N GLY A 265 -4.61 -5.81 17.45
CA GLY A 265 -4.93 -5.20 16.16
C GLY A 265 -6.42 -4.92 16.01
N GLU A 266 -7.29 -5.89 16.38
CA GLU A 266 -8.75 -5.71 16.37
C GLU A 266 -9.18 -4.55 17.28
N LYS A 267 -8.74 -4.54 18.54
CA LYS A 267 -9.07 -3.48 19.51
C LYS A 267 -8.56 -2.11 19.07
N ALA A 268 -7.32 -2.06 18.59
CA ALA A 268 -6.68 -0.84 18.09
C ALA A 268 -7.39 -0.31 16.83
N GLY A 269 -7.81 -1.20 15.93
CA GLY A 269 -8.54 -0.84 14.72
C GLY A 269 -9.88 -0.18 15.02
N ILE A 270 -10.66 -0.76 15.93
CA ILE A 270 -11.95 -0.18 16.36
C ILE A 270 -11.72 1.23 16.93
N ALA A 271 -10.80 1.38 17.88
CA ALA A 271 -10.51 2.69 18.49
C ALA A 271 -10.00 3.72 17.48
N ALA A 272 -9.23 3.29 16.47
CA ALA A 272 -8.71 4.18 15.43
C ALA A 272 -9.81 4.72 14.51
N LEU A 273 -10.87 3.95 14.25
CA LEU A 273 -12.03 4.39 13.47
C LEU A 273 -12.84 5.46 14.21
N GLU A 274 -12.85 5.46 15.53
CA GLU A 274 -13.56 6.43 16.37
C GLU A 274 -12.80 7.75 16.53
N ASP A 275 -11.46 7.78 16.37
CA ASP A 275 -10.63 8.98 16.55
C ASP A 275 -10.61 9.88 15.31
N GLU A 276 -11.69 10.61 15.10
CA GLU A 276 -11.84 11.57 14.01
C GLU A 276 -10.81 12.70 14.07
N ILE A 277 -10.49 13.16 15.28
CA ILE A 277 -9.54 14.27 15.48
C ILE A 277 -8.16 13.88 14.97
N PHE A 278 -7.69 12.68 15.29
CA PHE A 278 -6.41 12.20 14.83
C PHE A 278 -6.38 12.05 13.29
N ARG A 279 -7.44 11.49 12.68
CA ARG A 279 -7.53 11.35 11.22
C ARG A 279 -7.50 12.71 10.51
N LYS A 280 -8.29 13.68 10.99
CA LYS A 280 -8.32 15.03 10.42
C LYS A 280 -6.97 15.73 10.56
N THR A 281 -6.34 15.63 11.75
CA THR A 281 -5.01 16.20 12.00
C THR A 281 -3.95 15.57 11.08
N THR A 282 -4.02 14.25 10.89
CA THR A 282 -3.13 13.53 9.96
C THR A 282 -3.33 14.00 8.53
N LEU A 283 -4.57 14.07 8.05
CA LEU A 283 -4.88 14.49 6.68
C LEU A 283 -4.38 15.91 6.41
N ASP A 284 -4.69 16.85 7.30
CA ASP A 284 -4.23 18.24 7.20
C ASP A 284 -2.71 18.37 7.14
N LEU A 285 -2.01 17.60 7.98
CA LEU A 285 -0.55 17.56 7.99
C LEU A 285 0.00 17.04 6.67
N ILE A 286 -0.57 15.93 6.16
CA ILE A 286 -0.10 15.30 4.92
C ILE A 286 -0.33 16.23 3.73
N ILE A 287 -1.52 16.83 3.58
CA ILE A 287 -1.81 17.74 2.46
C ILE A 287 -0.85 18.92 2.48
N LYS A 288 -0.72 19.63 3.61
CA LYS A 288 0.19 20.78 3.75
C LYS A 288 1.66 20.41 3.54
N GLY A 289 2.06 19.25 4.05
CA GLY A 289 3.43 18.75 3.92
C GLY A 289 3.74 18.35 2.48
N ARG A 290 2.79 17.74 1.77
CA ARG A 290 2.90 17.36 0.36
C ARG A 290 3.11 18.60 -0.52
N ASP A 291 2.29 19.62 -0.35
CA ASP A 291 2.41 20.87 -1.10
C ASP A 291 3.73 21.61 -0.80
N TYR A 292 4.16 21.59 0.47
CA TYR A 292 5.44 22.17 0.87
C TYR A 292 6.62 21.45 0.21
N ILE A 293 6.70 20.11 0.34
CA ILE A 293 7.81 19.34 -0.22
C ILE A 293 7.84 19.44 -1.75
N ALA A 294 6.68 19.37 -2.42
CA ALA A 294 6.61 19.48 -3.88
C ALA A 294 7.22 20.80 -4.37
N ARG A 295 6.78 21.94 -3.83
CA ARG A 295 7.32 23.27 -4.19
C ARG A 295 8.83 23.39 -3.94
N GLU A 296 9.31 22.88 -2.80
CA GLU A 296 10.74 22.95 -2.48
C GLU A 296 11.58 22.08 -3.41
N LEU A 297 11.09 20.89 -3.78
CA LEU A 297 11.76 20.01 -4.73
C LEU A 297 11.84 20.65 -6.12
N GLU A 298 10.73 21.24 -6.61
CA GLU A 298 10.69 21.95 -7.90
C GLU A 298 11.65 23.14 -7.91
N ALA A 299 11.69 23.93 -6.83
CA ALA A 299 12.62 25.05 -6.67
C ALA A 299 14.10 24.64 -6.69
N MET A 300 14.40 23.37 -6.38
CA MET A 300 15.74 22.78 -6.46
C MET A 300 16.03 22.09 -7.81
N GLY A 301 15.16 22.22 -8.81
CA GLY A 301 15.32 21.63 -10.12
C GLY A 301 14.97 20.14 -10.20
N CYS A 302 14.31 19.57 -9.20
CA CYS A 302 13.79 18.22 -9.26
C CYS A 302 12.53 18.17 -10.13
N ARG A 303 12.36 17.10 -10.92
CA ARG A 303 11.09 16.80 -11.56
C ARG A 303 10.18 16.09 -10.54
N VAL A 304 9.10 16.73 -10.14
CA VAL A 304 8.12 16.21 -9.18
C VAL A 304 6.95 15.59 -9.93
N TYR A 305 6.42 14.49 -9.41
CA TYR A 305 5.22 13.84 -9.95
C TYR A 305 4.02 14.11 -9.03
N PRO A 306 2.86 14.52 -9.59
CA PRO A 306 1.66 14.79 -8.81
C PRO A 306 1.25 13.57 -7.98
N SER A 307 0.92 13.79 -6.72
CA SER A 307 0.59 12.70 -5.80
C SER A 307 -0.72 12.96 -5.05
N GLN A 308 -1.54 11.92 -4.95
CA GLN A 308 -2.71 11.85 -4.08
C GLN A 308 -2.47 10.94 -2.84
N ALA A 309 -1.20 10.55 -2.61
CA ALA A 309 -0.80 9.70 -1.48
C ALA A 309 -0.09 10.51 -0.38
N ASN A 310 0.39 9.83 0.67
CA ASN A 310 1.19 10.43 1.74
C ASN A 310 2.70 10.43 1.45
N PHE A 311 3.07 10.49 0.18
CA PHE A 311 4.46 10.57 -0.29
C PHE A 311 4.53 11.31 -1.61
N ILE A 312 5.74 11.66 -2.03
CA ILE A 312 6.04 12.25 -3.34
C ILE A 312 7.13 11.41 -4.01
N MET A 313 6.90 11.07 -5.28
CA MET A 313 7.93 10.57 -6.17
C MET A 313 8.56 11.73 -6.94
N PHE A 314 9.88 11.72 -7.07
CA PHE A 314 10.61 12.74 -7.81
C PHE A 314 11.87 12.19 -8.47
N ARG A 315 12.33 12.89 -9.51
CA ARG A 315 13.63 12.68 -10.16
C ARG A 315 14.53 13.88 -9.82
N PRO A 316 15.64 13.68 -9.11
CA PRO A 316 16.57 14.78 -8.81
C PRO A 316 17.38 15.19 -10.05
N PRO A 317 17.99 16.39 -10.06
CA PRO A 317 19.07 16.69 -10.97
C PRO A 317 20.30 15.83 -10.59
N GLY A 318 20.83 15.06 -11.54
CA GLY A 318 21.96 14.14 -11.30
C GLY A 318 21.54 12.75 -10.82
N GLU A 319 22.50 12.03 -10.24
CA GLU A 319 22.34 10.62 -9.87
C GLU A 319 21.50 10.44 -8.59
N ALA A 320 20.35 9.79 -8.72
CA ALA A 320 19.43 9.55 -7.60
C ALA A 320 20.08 8.71 -6.47
N TRP A 321 20.89 7.71 -6.84
CA TRP A 321 21.58 6.87 -5.86
C TRP A 321 22.60 7.65 -5.02
N LEU A 322 23.39 8.49 -5.65
CA LEU A 322 24.37 9.33 -4.95
C LEU A 322 23.69 10.31 -4.00
N LEU A 323 22.58 10.92 -4.44
CA LEU A 323 21.78 11.81 -3.59
C LEU A 323 21.23 11.06 -2.37
N PHE A 324 20.71 9.85 -2.58
CA PHE A 324 20.23 8.99 -1.51
C PHE A 324 21.33 8.69 -0.48
N GLU A 325 22.52 8.29 -0.90
CA GLU A 325 23.63 8.00 0.03
C GLU A 325 24.08 9.24 0.82
N ARG A 326 24.11 10.41 0.19
CA ARG A 326 24.40 11.67 0.88
C ARG A 326 23.34 12.01 1.93
N LEU A 327 22.04 11.78 1.64
CA LEU A 327 20.98 11.96 2.60
C LEU A 327 21.09 10.98 3.79
N LEU A 328 21.47 9.73 3.53
CA LEU A 328 21.74 8.75 4.59
C LEU A 328 22.84 9.21 5.54
N ALA A 329 23.93 9.76 4.99
CA ALA A 329 25.04 10.29 5.79
C ALA A 329 24.63 11.50 6.67
N LEU A 330 23.58 12.22 6.29
CA LEU A 330 22.96 13.28 7.06
C LEU A 330 21.81 12.78 7.98
N GLY A 331 21.61 11.46 8.09
CA GLY A 331 20.60 10.86 8.93
C GLY A 331 19.17 10.93 8.40
N ILE A 332 19.00 11.06 7.08
CA ILE A 332 17.67 11.10 6.44
C ILE A 332 17.51 9.92 5.51
N ILE A 333 16.53 9.06 5.83
CA ILE A 333 16.21 7.86 5.07
C ILE A 333 15.00 8.15 4.19
N ILE A 334 15.18 8.13 2.87
CA ILE A 334 14.11 8.13 1.87
C ILE A 334 14.12 6.82 1.07
N ARG A 335 13.26 6.63 0.09
CA ARG A 335 13.16 5.39 -0.68
C ARG A 335 13.74 5.55 -2.09
N PRO A 336 14.88 4.89 -2.43
CA PRO A 336 15.30 4.76 -3.81
C PRO A 336 14.40 3.74 -4.52
N LEU A 337 14.02 4.04 -5.77
CA LEU A 337 13.06 3.23 -6.53
C LEU A 337 13.73 2.23 -7.49
N LYS A 338 15.01 1.97 -7.34
CA LYS A 338 15.74 0.97 -8.14
C LYS A 338 15.09 -0.41 -8.11
N SER A 339 14.53 -0.81 -6.96
CA SER A 339 13.81 -2.09 -6.81
C SER A 339 12.48 -2.15 -7.59
N TYR A 340 11.96 -1.00 -8.00
CA TYR A 340 10.79 -0.87 -8.89
C TYR A 340 11.16 -0.80 -10.37
N GLY A 341 12.46 -0.92 -10.71
CA GLY A 341 12.96 -0.70 -12.06
C GLY A 341 13.14 0.77 -12.44
N LEU A 342 13.13 1.68 -11.46
CA LEU A 342 13.22 3.12 -11.61
C LEU A 342 14.50 3.67 -10.93
N PRO A 343 15.69 3.41 -11.48
CA PRO A 343 16.96 3.77 -10.82
C PRO A 343 17.17 5.27 -10.66
N ASP A 344 16.57 6.10 -11.51
CA ASP A 344 16.71 7.56 -11.50
C ASP A 344 15.72 8.27 -10.56
N PHE A 345 14.87 7.52 -9.85
CA PHE A 345 13.78 8.07 -9.07
C PHE A 345 13.94 7.77 -7.59
N LEU A 346 13.45 8.72 -6.80
CA LEU A 346 13.36 8.65 -5.35
C LEU A 346 11.91 8.90 -4.92
N ARG A 347 11.55 8.34 -3.76
CA ARG A 347 10.26 8.60 -3.13
C ARG A 347 10.48 9.04 -1.68
N VAL A 348 9.88 10.15 -1.29
CA VAL A 348 9.91 10.68 0.06
C VAL A 348 8.51 10.63 0.68
N SER A 349 8.37 10.01 1.84
CA SER A 349 7.13 10.06 2.63
C SER A 349 6.98 11.44 3.26
N ILE A 350 5.74 11.91 3.38
CA ILE A 350 5.47 13.17 4.08
C ILE A 350 5.66 12.96 5.58
N GLY A 351 6.53 13.74 6.18
CA GLY A 351 6.82 13.73 7.61
C GLY A 351 6.07 14.83 8.38
N THR A 352 6.40 14.99 9.64
CA THR A 352 6.01 16.18 10.43
C THR A 352 6.62 17.44 9.83
N GLN A 353 6.13 18.62 10.21
CA GLN A 353 6.69 19.88 9.71
C GLN A 353 8.20 19.98 9.98
N LYS A 354 8.66 19.49 11.15
CA LYS A 354 10.08 19.46 11.51
C LYS A 354 10.89 18.54 10.60
N GLU A 355 10.39 17.36 10.33
CA GLU A 355 11.04 16.37 9.47
C GLU A 355 11.09 16.84 8.00
N ASN A 356 9.98 17.39 7.50
CA ASN A 356 9.91 17.97 6.16
C ASN A 356 10.94 19.10 5.96
N LYS A 357 11.08 20.01 6.95
CA LYS A 357 12.08 21.08 6.93
C LYS A 357 13.51 20.54 6.98
N ALA A 358 13.75 19.50 7.80
CA ALA A 358 15.07 18.86 7.89
C ALA A 358 15.46 18.20 6.57
N PHE A 359 14.55 17.45 5.93
CA PHE A 359 14.75 16.86 4.62
C PHE A 359 15.09 17.91 3.55
N VAL A 360 14.29 18.99 3.46
CA VAL A 360 14.50 20.07 2.50
C VAL A 360 15.83 20.78 2.73
N SER A 361 16.20 21.03 4.00
CA SER A 361 17.47 21.65 4.35
C SER A 361 18.67 20.79 3.94
N ALA A 362 18.62 19.49 4.25
CA ALA A 362 19.67 18.54 3.83
C ALA A 362 19.79 18.45 2.31
N LEU A 363 18.66 18.39 1.60
CA LEU A 363 18.66 18.36 0.14
C LEU A 363 19.26 19.62 -0.48
N LYS A 364 18.93 20.82 0.05
CA LYS A 364 19.54 22.09 -0.36
C LYS A 364 21.06 22.12 -0.15
N GLN A 365 21.54 21.51 0.94
CA GLN A 365 22.98 21.41 1.22
C GLN A 365 23.71 20.51 0.21
N ILE A 366 23.05 19.43 -0.24
CA ILE A 366 23.65 18.44 -1.15
C ILE A 366 23.64 18.93 -2.60
N LEU A 367 22.63 19.67 -3.02
CA LEU A 367 22.42 20.13 -4.39
C LEU A 367 23.09 21.48 -4.70
N LYS A 368 23.66 22.15 -3.69
CA LYS A 368 24.55 23.31 -3.89
C LYS A 368 25.93 22.87 -4.42
#